data_3ccca7c4d001228eef6aaca0bfed8a2c
#
_entry.id   3ccca7c4d001228eef6aaca0bfed8a2c
#
_cell.length_a   1.000
_cell.length_b   1.000
_cell.length_c   1.000
_cell.angle_alpha   90.00
_cell.angle_beta   90.00
_cell.angle_gamma   90.00
#
_symmetry.space_group_name_H-M   'P 1'
#
loop_
_entity.id
_entity.type
_entity.pdbx_description
1 polymer ?
#
loop_
_entity_poly.entity_id
_entity_poly.type
_entity_poly.pdbx_seq_one_letter_code
_entity_poly.pdbx_strand_id
1 'polypeptide(L)'
;MIKKKQIGAAVVALALVAGTAVSVQAAPKTLIISSDLPLQGSAFDANDSTNKAIQLYLSQQKNMAGKFKIEFKTYDNATAAKGAWDDAKCAANALAHVANKNEVAVMGTFNSGCAKIIAPVLNQAPDGPMLMISNANTNPGLTKEWNPGEPYKYFPTGLRSYGRVCTTDDFQGAAAAQFAKEKLGVKSVYVLNDTETYGQGVAQAFVTEAKKQGITVLSSGDKGEGWDKKQTDYTALFTKIKALKPEMIYFGGIFDNNGGQLTKDKVKVLGDNSTVKLMAPDGFTGYPAFNALPEADGTYLSFAGLSTELLLKNNPTGAGAKFLKAYKAKYGKDPVGSYPLY
;
A
#
# COMPACT_ATOMS: atom_id res chain seq x y z
N MET A 1 36.27 34.17 -98.15
CA MET A 1 37.04 33.92 -96.90
C MET A 1 36.13 34.18 -95.70
N ILE A 2 35.55 33.14 -95.08
CA ILE A 2 34.65 33.23 -93.92
C ILE A 2 35.20 32.24 -92.89
N LYS A 3 35.58 32.74 -91.71
CA LYS A 3 36.18 32.00 -90.62
C LYS A 3 35.09 31.22 -89.87
N LYS A 4 35.28 29.89 -89.75
CA LYS A 4 34.45 29.02 -88.86
C LYS A 4 34.78 29.31 -87.40
N LYS A 5 33.76 29.65 -86.61
CA LYS A 5 33.84 29.67 -85.16
C LYS A 5 33.46 28.29 -84.62
N GLN A 6 34.33 27.70 -83.83
CA GLN A 6 34.05 26.49 -83.06
C GLN A 6 33.20 26.86 -81.84
N ILE A 7 32.11 26.15 -81.65
CA ILE A 7 31.28 26.22 -80.46
C ILE A 7 31.68 25.05 -79.56
N GLY A 8 32.31 25.37 -78.43
CA GLY A 8 32.61 24.39 -77.39
C GLY A 8 31.38 24.03 -76.62
N ALA A 9 31.05 22.77 -76.56
CA ALA A 9 29.97 22.25 -75.69
C ALA A 9 30.46 22.13 -74.24
N ALA A 10 29.91 22.91 -73.34
CA ALA A 10 30.10 22.73 -71.89
C ALA A 10 29.18 21.66 -71.38
N VAL A 11 29.74 20.53 -70.96
CA VAL A 11 28.99 19.49 -70.21
C VAL A 11 28.87 19.91 -68.77
N VAL A 12 27.68 20.28 -68.37
CA VAL A 12 27.35 20.52 -66.94
C VAL A 12 27.05 19.17 -66.29
N ALA A 13 27.97 18.67 -65.49
CA ALA A 13 27.72 17.52 -64.63
C ALA A 13 26.84 17.91 -63.43
N LEU A 14 25.57 17.51 -63.45
CA LEU A 14 24.67 17.60 -62.29
C LEU A 14 25.10 16.52 -61.31
N ALA A 15 25.77 16.91 -60.22
CA ALA A 15 26.00 16.02 -59.08
C ALA A 15 24.67 15.90 -58.29
N LEU A 16 24.01 14.74 -58.39
CA LEU A 16 22.92 14.33 -57.51
C LEU A 16 23.50 14.10 -56.10
N VAL A 17 23.36 15.08 -55.22
CA VAL A 17 23.55 14.86 -53.79
C VAL A 17 22.34 14.09 -53.31
N ALA A 18 22.47 12.76 -53.18
CA ALA A 18 21.52 11.92 -52.46
C ALA A 18 21.59 12.30 -50.97
N GLY A 19 20.77 13.26 -50.58
CA GLY A 19 20.56 13.60 -49.19
C GLY A 19 19.95 12.39 -48.46
N THR A 20 20.77 11.66 -47.71
CA THR A 20 20.26 10.72 -46.72
C THR A 20 19.43 11.53 -45.73
N ALA A 21 18.10 11.47 -45.86
CA ALA A 21 17.17 11.99 -44.87
C ALA A 21 17.39 11.17 -43.57
N VAL A 22 18.23 11.69 -42.68
CA VAL A 22 18.31 11.19 -41.32
C VAL A 22 16.95 11.49 -40.70
N SER A 23 16.10 10.47 -40.61
CA SER A 23 14.86 10.59 -39.87
C SER A 23 15.21 10.92 -38.40
N VAL A 24 15.10 12.18 -38.02
CA VAL A 24 15.19 12.60 -36.62
C VAL A 24 13.98 11.97 -35.95
N GLN A 25 14.19 10.83 -35.32
CA GLN A 25 13.17 10.19 -34.51
C GLN A 25 12.90 11.11 -33.33
N ALA A 26 11.69 11.65 -33.25
CA ALA A 26 11.30 12.50 -32.15
C ALA A 26 11.58 11.76 -30.83
N ALA A 27 12.14 12.46 -29.84
CA ALA A 27 12.39 11.89 -28.53
C ALA A 27 11.09 11.29 -27.97
N PRO A 28 11.14 10.13 -27.31
CA PRO A 28 9.95 9.49 -26.76
C PRO A 28 9.26 10.44 -25.76
N LYS A 29 7.93 10.56 -25.87
CA LYS A 29 7.14 11.31 -24.91
C LYS A 29 7.33 10.70 -23.52
N THR A 30 7.64 11.52 -22.53
CA THR A 30 7.78 11.09 -21.14
C THR A 30 6.41 11.10 -20.45
N LEU A 31 6.06 9.98 -19.81
CA LEU A 31 4.92 9.83 -18.92
C LEU A 31 5.43 9.61 -17.50
N ILE A 32 4.65 10.05 -16.52
CA ILE A 32 4.98 9.93 -15.11
C ILE A 32 4.07 8.88 -14.47
N ILE A 33 4.69 7.94 -13.75
CA ILE A 33 4.05 7.10 -12.76
C ILE A 33 4.57 7.58 -11.41
N SER A 34 3.68 7.83 -10.47
CA SER A 34 4.09 8.25 -9.13
C SER A 34 3.72 7.21 -8.08
N SER A 35 4.34 7.31 -6.91
CA SER A 35 3.83 6.72 -5.68
C SER A 35 3.34 7.81 -4.74
N ASP A 36 2.33 7.47 -3.93
CA ASP A 36 1.82 8.33 -2.85
C ASP A 36 1.71 7.49 -1.57
N LEU A 37 2.73 7.59 -0.73
CA LEU A 37 2.96 6.70 0.42
C LEU A 37 3.41 7.52 1.64
N PRO A 38 3.19 7.06 2.89
CA PRO A 38 3.76 7.71 4.06
C PRO A 38 5.28 7.46 4.11
N LEU A 39 6.06 8.51 3.92
CA LEU A 39 7.52 8.48 3.88
C LEU A 39 8.17 9.13 5.11
N GLN A 40 7.43 9.15 6.23
CA GLN A 40 7.89 9.58 7.55
C GLN A 40 7.29 8.67 8.62
N GLY A 41 7.91 8.64 9.81
CA GLY A 41 7.46 7.85 10.95
C GLY A 41 7.77 6.36 10.84
N SER A 42 7.00 5.54 11.55
CA SER A 42 7.26 4.10 11.69
C SER A 42 7.07 3.32 10.39
N ALA A 43 6.20 3.78 9.50
CA ALA A 43 5.94 3.14 8.21
C ALA A 43 7.00 3.44 7.14
N PHE A 44 7.98 4.31 7.39
CA PHE A 44 8.97 4.74 6.41
C PHE A 44 9.67 3.57 5.72
N ASP A 45 10.23 2.65 6.49
CA ASP A 45 11.07 1.58 5.94
C ASP A 45 10.31 0.66 4.97
N ALA A 46 9.06 0.32 5.29
CA ALA A 46 8.22 -0.51 4.42
C ALA A 46 7.84 0.23 3.13
N ASN A 47 7.53 1.52 3.22
CA ASN A 47 7.12 2.33 2.07
C ASN A 47 8.31 2.77 1.20
N ASP A 48 9.47 3.05 1.77
CA ASP A 48 10.71 3.24 1.03
C ASP A 48 11.12 1.96 0.27
N SER A 49 10.93 0.79 0.91
CA SER A 49 11.13 -0.50 0.24
C SER A 49 10.17 -0.71 -0.92
N THR A 50 8.91 -0.27 -0.80
CA THR A 50 7.93 -0.30 -1.89
C THR A 50 8.36 0.62 -3.05
N ASN A 51 8.80 1.85 -2.76
CA ASN A 51 9.32 2.76 -3.77
C ASN A 51 10.52 2.17 -4.51
N LYS A 52 11.44 1.56 -3.79
CA LYS A 52 12.60 0.86 -4.35
C LYS A 52 12.19 -0.34 -5.22
N ALA A 53 11.14 -1.07 -4.83
CA ALA A 53 10.60 -2.16 -5.63
C ALA A 53 10.03 -1.68 -6.97
N ILE A 54 9.25 -0.59 -6.97
CA ILE A 54 8.75 0.05 -8.19
C ILE A 54 9.91 0.50 -9.09
N GLN A 55 10.91 1.19 -8.53
CA GLN A 55 12.09 1.65 -9.26
C GLN A 55 12.90 0.48 -9.85
N LEU A 56 13.03 -0.62 -9.11
CA LEU A 56 13.69 -1.82 -9.61
C LEU A 56 12.95 -2.37 -10.82
N TYR A 57 11.63 -2.57 -10.72
CA TYR A 57 10.81 -3.08 -11.81
C TYR A 57 10.90 -2.18 -13.05
N LEU A 58 10.72 -0.88 -12.89
CA LEU A 58 10.83 0.08 -14.00
C LEU A 58 12.21 0.03 -14.64
N SER A 59 13.28 -0.09 -13.85
CA SER A 59 14.65 -0.20 -14.39
C SER A 59 14.86 -1.49 -15.19
N GLN A 60 14.24 -2.60 -14.77
CA GLN A 60 14.25 -3.86 -15.53
C GLN A 60 13.53 -3.73 -16.87
N GLN A 61 12.52 -2.85 -16.96
CA GLN A 61 11.83 -2.48 -18.19
C GLN A 61 12.53 -1.32 -18.93
N LYS A 62 13.79 -0.97 -18.57
CA LYS A 62 14.56 0.15 -19.16
C LYS A 62 13.85 1.50 -19.03
N ASN A 63 12.98 1.65 -18.07
CA ASN A 63 12.08 2.81 -17.87
C ASN A 63 11.25 3.14 -19.13
N MET A 64 10.77 2.11 -19.83
CA MET A 64 9.96 2.25 -21.05
C MET A 64 8.64 1.50 -20.93
N ALA A 65 7.58 2.08 -21.48
CA ALA A 65 6.30 1.42 -21.72
C ALA A 65 5.93 1.61 -23.21
N GLY A 66 6.21 0.60 -24.03
CA GLY A 66 6.12 0.71 -25.48
C GLY A 66 7.03 1.85 -25.99
N LYS A 67 6.46 2.86 -26.63
CA LYS A 67 7.20 4.02 -27.17
C LYS A 67 7.39 5.17 -26.17
N PHE A 68 6.83 5.05 -24.94
CA PHE A 68 6.89 6.11 -23.94
C PHE A 68 8.04 5.86 -22.97
N LYS A 69 8.77 6.93 -22.62
CA LYS A 69 9.69 6.94 -21.50
C LYS A 69 8.89 7.08 -20.18
N ILE A 70 9.21 6.30 -19.17
CA ILE A 70 8.58 6.39 -17.84
C ILE A 70 9.54 7.08 -16.89
N GLU A 71 9.04 8.13 -16.24
CA GLU A 71 9.66 8.77 -15.08
C GLU A 71 8.89 8.37 -13.84
N PHE A 72 9.58 8.05 -12.76
CA PHE A 72 8.99 7.72 -11.47
C PHE A 72 9.16 8.87 -10.50
N LYS A 73 8.05 9.30 -9.86
CA LYS A 73 8.02 10.31 -8.79
C LYS A 73 7.48 9.73 -7.49
N THR A 74 7.94 10.26 -6.38
CA THR A 74 7.44 9.89 -5.05
C THR A 74 6.76 11.09 -4.40
N TYR A 75 5.59 10.86 -3.85
CA TYR A 75 4.87 11.82 -3.01
C TYR A 75 4.78 11.27 -1.60
N ASP A 76 5.07 12.12 -0.62
CA ASP A 76 4.91 11.80 0.79
C ASP A 76 3.54 12.28 1.26
N ASN A 77 2.71 11.39 1.78
CA ASN A 77 1.43 11.72 2.38
C ASN A 77 1.47 11.76 3.91
N ALA A 78 2.64 11.56 4.51
CA ALA A 78 2.84 11.73 5.94
C ALA A 78 3.27 13.17 6.29
N THR A 79 3.16 13.50 7.56
CA THR A 79 3.69 14.74 8.13
C THR A 79 4.57 14.44 9.33
N ALA A 80 5.60 15.25 9.54
CA ALA A 80 6.49 15.12 10.71
C ALA A 80 5.72 15.26 12.05
N ALA A 81 4.67 16.09 12.06
CA ALA A 81 3.86 16.29 13.25
C ALA A 81 3.04 15.06 13.66
N LYS A 82 2.60 14.24 12.69
CA LYS A 82 1.86 13.00 12.97
C LYS A 82 2.77 11.78 13.01
N GLY A 83 3.92 11.81 12.32
CA GLY A 83 4.74 10.61 12.08
C GLY A 83 3.98 9.51 11.30
N ALA A 84 2.90 9.87 10.63
CA ALA A 84 1.98 9.00 9.89
C ALA A 84 1.30 9.81 8.78
N TRP A 85 0.50 9.14 7.94
CA TRP A 85 -0.31 9.78 6.90
C TRP A 85 -1.23 10.88 7.46
N ASP A 86 -1.53 11.88 6.63
CA ASP A 86 -2.31 13.05 7.01
C ASP A 86 -3.37 13.38 5.96
N ASP A 87 -4.62 13.62 6.40
CA ASP A 87 -5.76 13.87 5.51
C ASP A 87 -5.53 15.08 4.61
N ALA A 88 -5.04 16.19 5.16
CA ALA A 88 -4.78 17.41 4.39
C ALA A 88 -3.64 17.20 3.39
N LYS A 89 -2.63 16.40 3.76
CA LYS A 89 -1.53 16.06 2.87
C LYS A 89 -1.98 15.16 1.73
N CYS A 90 -2.83 14.15 2.01
CA CYS A 90 -3.46 13.32 0.97
C CYS A 90 -4.29 14.18 -0.01
N ALA A 91 -5.09 15.13 0.50
CA ALA A 91 -5.87 16.03 -0.33
C ALA A 91 -4.99 16.93 -1.21
N ALA A 92 -3.92 17.50 -0.64
CA ALA A 92 -2.97 18.32 -1.39
C ALA A 92 -2.24 17.52 -2.47
N ASN A 93 -1.80 16.30 -2.17
CA ASN A 93 -1.17 15.42 -3.13
C ASN A 93 -2.14 15.04 -4.26
N ALA A 94 -3.40 14.74 -3.96
CA ALA A 94 -4.41 14.45 -4.98
C ALA A 94 -4.53 15.58 -6.02
N LEU A 95 -4.54 16.84 -5.56
CA LEU A 95 -4.56 17.99 -6.46
C LEU A 95 -3.27 18.14 -7.26
N ALA A 96 -2.11 17.84 -6.65
CA ALA A 96 -0.82 17.88 -7.34
C ALA A 96 -0.72 16.82 -8.44
N HIS A 97 -1.26 15.61 -8.21
CA HIS A 97 -1.34 14.54 -9.21
C HIS A 97 -2.14 15.00 -10.44
N VAL A 98 -3.37 15.46 -10.26
CA VAL A 98 -4.23 15.85 -11.40
C VAL A 98 -3.77 17.12 -12.12
N ALA A 99 -2.97 17.97 -11.46
CA ALA A 99 -2.37 19.13 -12.09
C ALA A 99 -1.21 18.77 -13.04
N ASN A 100 -0.63 17.59 -12.90
CA ASN A 100 0.51 17.14 -13.70
C ASN A 100 0.05 16.38 -14.95
N LYS A 101 -0.04 17.07 -16.08
CA LYS A 101 -0.53 16.52 -17.36
C LYS A 101 0.25 15.33 -17.91
N ASN A 102 1.48 15.09 -17.44
CA ASN A 102 2.27 13.93 -17.84
C ASN A 102 2.09 12.73 -16.92
N GLU A 103 1.41 12.89 -15.79
CA GLU A 103 1.16 11.84 -14.83
C GLU A 103 -0.06 11.01 -15.25
N VAL A 104 0.13 9.70 -15.32
CA VAL A 104 -0.89 8.77 -15.86
C VAL A 104 -1.36 7.74 -14.83
N ALA A 105 -0.58 7.54 -13.77
CA ALA A 105 -0.94 6.56 -12.74
C ALA A 105 -0.28 6.90 -11.40
N VAL A 106 -1.00 6.57 -10.32
CA VAL A 106 -0.53 6.67 -8.94
C VAL A 106 -0.47 5.27 -8.33
N MET A 107 0.71 4.88 -7.83
CA MET A 107 0.94 3.65 -7.07
C MET A 107 0.78 3.97 -5.58
N GLY A 108 -0.25 3.45 -4.97
CA GLY A 108 -0.57 3.77 -3.58
C GLY A 108 -2.10 3.80 -3.33
N THR A 109 -2.49 4.22 -2.18
CA THR A 109 -1.70 4.61 -1.01
C THR A 109 -1.42 3.40 -0.12
N PHE A 110 -0.68 3.58 0.97
CA PHE A 110 -0.57 2.57 2.02
C PHE A 110 -1.87 2.52 2.85
N ASN A 111 -2.34 3.67 3.30
CA ASN A 111 -3.49 3.80 4.19
C ASN A 111 -4.81 3.92 3.40
N SER A 112 -5.81 3.08 3.72
CA SER A 112 -7.11 3.08 3.05
C SER A 112 -7.88 4.41 3.22
N GLY A 113 -7.68 5.11 4.34
CA GLY A 113 -8.26 6.45 4.56
C GLY A 113 -7.75 7.46 3.54
N CYS A 114 -6.44 7.50 3.30
CA CYS A 114 -5.83 8.35 2.28
C CYS A 114 -6.36 8.01 0.87
N ALA A 115 -6.47 6.72 0.54
CA ALA A 115 -7.04 6.29 -0.74
C ALA A 115 -8.46 6.82 -0.97
N LYS A 116 -9.31 6.83 0.07
CA LYS A 116 -10.68 7.37 0.00
C LYS A 116 -10.73 8.89 -0.27
N ILE A 117 -9.66 9.61 0.09
CA ILE A 117 -9.50 11.04 -0.22
C ILE A 117 -9.00 11.23 -1.66
N ILE A 118 -7.99 10.48 -2.07
CA ILE A 118 -7.30 10.66 -3.36
C ILE A 118 -8.13 10.12 -4.52
N ALA A 119 -8.71 8.92 -4.40
CA ALA A 119 -9.37 8.24 -5.51
C ALA A 119 -10.48 9.08 -6.21
N PRO A 120 -11.40 9.77 -5.51
CA PRO A 120 -12.43 10.58 -6.18
C PRO A 120 -11.87 11.78 -6.91
N VAL A 121 -10.73 12.35 -6.47
CA VAL A 121 -10.06 13.46 -7.16
C VAL A 121 -9.38 12.96 -8.43
N LEU A 122 -8.64 11.85 -8.36
CA LEU A 122 -8.02 11.23 -9.54
C LEU A 122 -9.06 10.75 -10.56
N ASN A 123 -10.22 10.30 -10.07
CA ASN A 123 -11.32 9.88 -10.95
C ASN A 123 -11.88 11.04 -11.78
N GLN A 124 -11.74 12.27 -11.31
CA GLN A 124 -12.18 13.50 -11.98
C GLN A 124 -11.04 14.30 -12.60
N ALA A 125 -9.88 13.65 -12.88
CA ALA A 125 -8.77 14.35 -13.52
C ALA A 125 -9.18 14.96 -14.86
N PRO A 126 -8.65 16.16 -15.24
CA PRO A 126 -9.10 16.92 -16.41
C PRO A 126 -9.03 16.16 -17.75
N ASP A 127 -8.02 15.30 -17.90
CA ASP A 127 -7.78 14.52 -19.12
C ASP A 127 -8.45 13.12 -19.07
N GLY A 128 -9.33 12.89 -18.11
CA GLY A 128 -10.04 11.63 -17.85
C GLY A 128 -9.53 10.93 -16.58
N PRO A 129 -10.26 9.92 -16.07
CA PRO A 129 -9.93 9.24 -14.83
C PRO A 129 -8.51 8.70 -14.80
N MET A 130 -7.70 9.18 -13.85
CA MET A 130 -6.33 8.72 -13.64
C MET A 130 -6.32 7.39 -12.88
N LEU A 131 -5.50 6.45 -13.34
CA LEU A 131 -5.38 5.14 -12.72
C LEU A 131 -4.69 5.24 -11.34
N MET A 132 -5.24 4.55 -10.35
CA MET A 132 -4.64 4.35 -9.04
C MET A 132 -4.60 2.87 -8.70
N ILE A 133 -3.44 2.35 -8.30
CA ILE A 133 -3.28 0.94 -7.90
C ILE A 133 -2.57 0.88 -6.56
N SER A 134 -3.17 0.17 -5.59
CA SER A 134 -2.58 -0.02 -4.27
C SER A 134 -2.12 -1.44 -4.05
N ASN A 135 -0.98 -1.58 -3.40
CA ASN A 135 -0.44 -2.83 -2.88
C ASN A 135 -0.86 -3.11 -1.42
N ALA A 136 -1.48 -2.15 -0.74
CA ALA A 136 -1.71 -2.22 0.70
C ALA A 136 -3.11 -1.81 1.17
N ASN A 137 -3.93 -1.15 0.34
CA ASN A 137 -5.26 -0.74 0.76
C ASN A 137 -6.22 -1.93 0.84
N THR A 138 -6.55 -2.38 2.01
CA THR A 138 -7.36 -3.57 2.25
C THR A 138 -8.84 -3.28 2.51
N ASN A 139 -9.23 -2.02 2.81
CA ASN A 139 -10.62 -1.70 3.11
C ASN A 139 -11.56 -2.06 1.95
N PRO A 140 -12.58 -2.94 2.19
CA PRO A 140 -13.46 -3.44 1.14
C PRO A 140 -14.19 -2.34 0.38
N GLY A 141 -14.59 -1.27 1.08
CA GLY A 141 -15.39 -0.19 0.52
C GLY A 141 -14.76 0.58 -0.63
N LEU A 142 -13.44 0.43 -0.87
CA LEU A 142 -12.78 1.01 -2.04
C LEU A 142 -13.19 0.33 -3.37
N THR A 143 -13.64 -0.94 -3.34
CA THR A 143 -13.98 -1.71 -4.55
C THR A 143 -15.29 -2.47 -4.47
N LYS A 144 -15.86 -2.63 -3.26
CA LYS A 144 -17.09 -3.38 -2.98
C LYS A 144 -18.09 -2.50 -2.23
N GLU A 145 -19.35 -2.89 -2.25
CA GLU A 145 -20.35 -2.35 -1.32
C GLU A 145 -19.97 -2.76 0.11
N TRP A 146 -19.78 -1.77 0.98
CA TRP A 146 -19.36 -1.99 2.37
C TRP A 146 -20.08 -1.04 3.31
N ASN A 147 -19.90 0.27 3.12
CA ASN A 147 -20.67 1.31 3.80
C ASN A 147 -21.57 2.02 2.79
N PRO A 148 -22.58 2.79 3.21
CA PRO A 148 -23.46 3.51 2.33
C PRO A 148 -22.71 4.35 1.27
N GLY A 149 -23.08 4.18 -0.01
CA GLY A 149 -22.49 4.86 -1.15
C GLY A 149 -21.12 4.32 -1.62
N GLU A 150 -20.52 3.35 -0.92
CA GLU A 150 -19.29 2.71 -1.39
C GLU A 150 -19.60 1.58 -2.38
N PRO A 151 -18.73 1.35 -3.37
CA PRO A 151 -17.54 2.12 -3.74
C PRO A 151 -17.85 3.31 -4.65
N TYR A 152 -19.09 3.51 -5.08
CA TYR A 152 -19.48 4.42 -6.16
C TYR A 152 -19.11 5.88 -5.89
N LYS A 153 -19.15 6.32 -4.64
CA LYS A 153 -18.72 7.67 -4.25
C LYS A 153 -17.25 7.99 -4.55
N TYR A 154 -16.42 6.97 -4.79
CA TYR A 154 -15.02 7.15 -5.20
C TYR A 154 -14.82 7.20 -6.70
N PHE A 155 -15.91 6.98 -7.47
CA PHE A 155 -15.91 6.96 -8.93
C PHE A 155 -17.00 7.88 -9.48
N PRO A 156 -16.95 9.20 -9.21
CA PRO A 156 -18.02 10.13 -9.59
C PRO A 156 -18.25 10.22 -11.10
N THR A 157 -17.28 9.86 -11.95
CA THR A 157 -17.46 9.75 -13.41
C THR A 157 -18.19 8.49 -13.86
N GLY A 158 -18.46 7.55 -12.97
CA GLY A 158 -18.97 6.21 -13.28
C GLY A 158 -17.93 5.22 -13.78
N LEU A 159 -16.71 5.67 -14.09
CA LEU A 159 -15.61 4.80 -14.56
C LEU A 159 -14.72 4.38 -13.37
N ARG A 160 -14.46 3.10 -13.25
CA ARG A 160 -13.57 2.59 -12.19
C ARG A 160 -12.12 2.83 -12.57
N SER A 161 -11.43 3.70 -11.82
CA SER A 161 -10.03 4.05 -12.02
C SER A 161 -9.12 3.62 -10.86
N TYR A 162 -9.66 2.87 -9.87
CA TYR A 162 -8.92 2.33 -8.75
C TYR A 162 -8.90 0.80 -8.76
N GLY A 163 -7.75 0.23 -8.47
CA GLY A 163 -7.53 -1.20 -8.26
C GLY A 163 -6.59 -1.49 -7.09
N ARG A 164 -6.48 -2.77 -6.73
CA ARG A 164 -5.52 -3.25 -5.72
C ARG A 164 -4.99 -4.62 -6.10
N VAL A 165 -3.82 -4.96 -5.60
CA VAL A 165 -3.17 -6.27 -5.79
C VAL A 165 -3.06 -7.08 -4.50
N CYS A 166 -3.54 -6.54 -3.37
CA CYS A 166 -3.72 -7.24 -2.10
C CYS A 166 -5.17 -7.70 -1.92
N THR A 167 -5.42 -8.62 -0.98
CA THR A 167 -6.78 -9.03 -0.61
C THR A 167 -7.48 -7.96 0.24
N THR A 168 -8.72 -8.21 0.63
CA THR A 168 -9.53 -7.24 1.37
C THR A 168 -9.81 -7.71 2.80
N ASP A 169 -10.11 -6.75 3.70
CA ASP A 169 -10.31 -6.99 5.13
C ASP A 169 -11.44 -7.96 5.44
N ASP A 170 -12.46 -8.05 4.60
CA ASP A 170 -13.54 -9.04 4.74
C ASP A 170 -13.01 -10.48 4.66
N PHE A 171 -11.98 -10.74 3.86
CA PHE A 171 -11.28 -12.03 3.85
C PHE A 171 -10.25 -12.12 4.97
N GLN A 172 -9.45 -11.08 5.20
CA GLN A 172 -8.39 -11.11 6.20
C GLN A 172 -8.95 -11.23 7.62
N GLY A 173 -9.92 -10.40 7.98
CA GLY A 173 -10.56 -10.45 9.29
C GLY A 173 -11.29 -11.76 9.55
N ALA A 174 -11.97 -12.29 8.52
CA ALA A 174 -12.62 -13.58 8.62
C ALA A 174 -11.61 -14.72 8.82
N ALA A 175 -10.54 -14.77 8.04
CA ALA A 175 -9.48 -15.79 8.19
C ALA A 175 -8.82 -15.71 9.57
N ALA A 176 -8.60 -14.51 10.09
CA ALA A 176 -8.04 -14.31 11.43
C ALA A 176 -8.97 -14.87 12.53
N ALA A 177 -10.29 -14.64 12.42
CA ALA A 177 -11.28 -15.17 13.37
C ALA A 177 -11.40 -16.70 13.28
N GLN A 178 -11.40 -17.27 12.08
CA GLN A 178 -11.38 -18.72 11.88
C GLN A 178 -10.13 -19.34 12.49
N PHE A 179 -8.96 -18.76 12.25
CA PHE A 179 -7.70 -19.21 12.83
C PHE A 179 -7.73 -19.15 14.37
N ALA A 180 -8.26 -18.06 14.95
CA ALA A 180 -8.41 -17.92 16.39
C ALA A 180 -9.28 -19.04 16.98
N LYS A 181 -10.38 -19.42 16.29
CA LYS A 181 -11.24 -20.52 16.72
C LYS A 181 -10.61 -21.88 16.52
N GLU A 182 -10.19 -22.19 15.28
CA GLU A 182 -9.84 -23.54 14.89
C GLU A 182 -8.42 -23.95 15.32
N LYS A 183 -7.47 -23.01 15.32
CA LYS A 183 -6.07 -23.30 15.62
C LYS A 183 -5.68 -22.92 17.03
N LEU A 184 -6.27 -21.84 17.58
CA LEU A 184 -5.93 -21.36 18.90
C LEU A 184 -6.94 -21.75 19.97
N GLY A 185 -8.10 -22.28 19.58
CA GLY A 185 -9.17 -22.72 20.49
C GLY A 185 -9.82 -21.58 21.29
N VAL A 186 -9.72 -20.33 20.80
CA VAL A 186 -10.21 -19.13 21.47
C VAL A 186 -11.73 -19.18 21.62
N LYS A 187 -12.22 -18.93 22.84
CA LYS A 187 -13.64 -18.88 23.18
C LYS A 187 -14.14 -17.46 23.42
N SER A 188 -13.24 -16.55 23.84
CA SER A 188 -13.58 -15.16 24.09
C SER A 188 -12.48 -14.21 23.62
N VAL A 189 -12.89 -13.07 23.07
CA VAL A 189 -11.98 -12.04 22.53
C VAL A 189 -12.47 -10.65 22.90
N TYR A 190 -11.52 -9.76 23.21
CA TYR A 190 -11.78 -8.33 23.25
C TYR A 190 -11.17 -7.66 22.03
N VAL A 191 -11.98 -6.95 21.26
CA VAL A 191 -11.56 -6.31 19.99
C VAL A 191 -11.39 -4.82 20.23
N LEU A 192 -10.22 -4.31 19.87
CA LEU A 192 -9.89 -2.89 19.82
C LEU A 192 -9.68 -2.44 18.38
N ASN A 193 -9.97 -1.16 18.06
CA ASN A 193 -9.66 -0.57 16.75
C ASN A 193 -9.02 0.81 16.92
N ASP A 194 -8.27 1.25 15.90
CA ASP A 194 -7.54 2.54 15.91
C ASP A 194 -8.39 3.75 15.49
N THR A 195 -9.69 3.58 15.37
CA THR A 195 -10.66 4.59 14.92
C THR A 195 -10.51 5.06 13.49
N GLU A 196 -9.56 4.49 12.72
CA GLU A 196 -9.38 4.81 11.30
C GLU A 196 -10.21 3.90 10.39
N THR A 197 -10.34 4.32 9.13
CA THR A 197 -11.11 3.60 8.10
C THR A 197 -10.67 2.13 7.96
N TYR A 198 -9.36 1.89 7.96
CA TYR A 198 -8.79 0.55 7.86
C TYR A 198 -9.07 -0.25 9.14
N GLY A 199 -8.64 0.25 10.29
CA GLY A 199 -8.72 -0.50 11.54
C GLY A 199 -10.16 -0.81 11.96
N GLN A 200 -11.10 0.12 11.76
CA GLN A 200 -12.52 -0.16 11.96
C GLN A 200 -13.04 -1.24 10.99
N GLY A 201 -12.59 -1.22 9.73
CA GLY A 201 -13.03 -2.18 8.71
C GLY A 201 -12.57 -3.60 9.02
N VAL A 202 -11.30 -3.79 9.32
CA VAL A 202 -10.73 -5.12 9.63
C VAL A 202 -11.25 -5.64 10.97
N ALA A 203 -11.45 -4.77 11.97
CA ALA A 203 -12.08 -5.14 13.24
C ALA A 203 -13.54 -5.59 13.04
N GLN A 204 -14.31 -4.90 12.21
CA GLN A 204 -15.69 -5.28 11.87
C GLN A 204 -15.75 -6.65 11.20
N ALA A 205 -14.87 -6.90 10.23
CA ALA A 205 -14.79 -8.20 9.57
C ALA A 205 -14.45 -9.33 10.55
N PHE A 206 -13.46 -9.08 11.43
CA PHE A 206 -13.09 -10.02 12.49
C PHE A 206 -14.26 -10.29 13.44
N VAL A 207 -14.92 -9.25 13.97
CA VAL A 207 -16.07 -9.37 14.91
C VAL A 207 -17.21 -10.15 14.26
N THR A 208 -17.53 -9.85 13.00
CA THR A 208 -18.59 -10.52 12.25
C THR A 208 -18.34 -12.02 12.17
N GLU A 209 -17.13 -12.41 11.77
CA GLU A 209 -16.80 -13.83 11.64
C GLU A 209 -16.61 -14.51 13.01
N ALA A 210 -16.00 -13.85 13.99
CA ALA A 210 -15.83 -14.37 15.35
C ALA A 210 -17.19 -14.79 15.98
N LYS A 211 -18.21 -13.96 15.81
CA LYS A 211 -19.58 -14.29 16.24
C LYS A 211 -20.14 -15.52 15.52
N LYS A 212 -19.93 -15.65 14.20
CA LYS A 212 -20.35 -16.83 13.42
C LYS A 212 -19.65 -18.11 13.88
N GLN A 213 -18.36 -17.99 14.25
CA GLN A 213 -17.55 -19.10 14.77
C GLN A 213 -17.87 -19.45 16.24
N GLY A 214 -18.81 -18.77 16.87
CA GLY A 214 -19.16 -18.97 18.29
C GLY A 214 -18.07 -18.49 19.25
N ILE A 215 -17.26 -17.50 18.87
CA ILE A 215 -16.37 -16.78 19.77
C ILE A 215 -17.16 -15.65 20.44
N THR A 216 -17.14 -15.59 21.76
CA THR A 216 -17.75 -14.50 22.53
C THR A 216 -16.96 -13.22 22.36
N VAL A 217 -17.52 -12.21 21.70
CA VAL A 217 -16.91 -10.89 21.56
C VAL A 217 -17.31 -10.05 22.78
N LEU A 218 -16.34 -9.72 23.62
CA LEU A 218 -16.52 -9.02 24.89
C LEU A 218 -16.56 -7.50 24.75
N SER A 219 -16.02 -6.96 23.67
CA SER A 219 -16.10 -5.54 23.35
C SER A 219 -17.47 -5.15 22.81
N SER A 220 -17.85 -3.88 22.99
CA SER A 220 -19.12 -3.34 22.48
C SER A 220 -19.08 -3.09 20.96
N GLY A 221 -20.26 -3.12 20.36
CA GLY A 221 -20.45 -2.79 18.94
C GLY A 221 -20.03 -3.89 17.97
N ASP A 222 -20.06 -3.54 16.69
CA ASP A 222 -19.72 -4.40 15.57
C ASP A 222 -18.25 -4.23 15.07
N LYS A 223 -17.55 -3.23 15.60
CA LYS A 223 -16.15 -2.89 15.27
C LYS A 223 -15.22 -2.99 16.48
N GLY A 224 -15.73 -3.43 17.64
CA GLY A 224 -14.99 -3.36 18.88
C GLY A 224 -14.90 -1.93 19.43
N GLU A 225 -14.04 -1.72 20.43
CA GLU A 225 -13.83 -0.42 21.09
C GLU A 225 -12.65 0.34 20.44
N GLY A 226 -12.82 1.65 20.23
CA GLY A 226 -11.74 2.51 19.72
C GLY A 226 -10.70 2.81 20.80
N TRP A 227 -9.41 2.76 20.47
CA TRP A 227 -8.39 3.31 21.35
C TRP A 227 -8.01 4.74 20.98
N ASP A 228 -7.64 5.54 21.97
CA ASP A 228 -7.14 6.89 21.76
C ASP A 228 -5.66 6.84 21.36
N LYS A 229 -5.37 7.18 20.11
CA LYS A 229 -4.02 7.17 19.51
C LYS A 229 -3.03 8.14 20.16
N LYS A 230 -3.51 9.10 20.93
CA LYS A 230 -2.67 10.12 21.61
C LYS A 230 -2.37 9.76 23.05
N GLN A 231 -2.96 8.71 23.57
CA GLN A 231 -2.79 8.31 24.95
C GLN A 231 -1.41 7.70 25.19
N THR A 232 -0.74 8.12 26.27
CA THR A 232 0.61 7.66 26.61
C THR A 232 0.64 6.44 27.53
N ASP A 233 -0.50 6.06 28.10
CA ASP A 233 -0.68 4.92 29.03
C ASP A 233 -2.08 4.31 28.88
N TYR A 234 -2.15 3.03 28.53
CA TYR A 234 -3.39 2.27 28.36
C TYR A 234 -3.66 1.34 29.56
N THR A 235 -2.97 1.50 30.69
CA THR A 235 -3.13 0.64 31.88
C THR A 235 -4.59 0.61 32.37
N ALA A 236 -5.28 1.76 32.35
CA ALA A 236 -6.70 1.82 32.76
C ALA A 236 -7.61 1.04 31.79
N LEU A 237 -7.37 1.15 30.47
CA LEU A 237 -8.09 0.41 29.44
C LEU A 237 -7.92 -1.12 29.66
N PHE A 238 -6.68 -1.58 29.80
CA PHE A 238 -6.41 -3.01 29.96
C PHE A 238 -6.84 -3.53 31.35
N THR A 239 -6.89 -2.69 32.39
CA THR A 239 -7.47 -3.06 33.69
C THR A 239 -8.98 -3.31 33.57
N LYS A 240 -9.71 -2.44 32.86
CA LYS A 240 -11.12 -2.67 32.51
C LYS A 240 -11.30 -3.98 31.74
N ILE A 241 -10.46 -4.23 30.74
CA ILE A 241 -10.52 -5.42 29.90
C ILE A 241 -10.21 -6.68 30.72
N LYS A 242 -9.25 -6.62 31.64
CA LYS A 242 -8.87 -7.74 32.53
C LYS A 242 -10.03 -8.28 33.33
N ALA A 243 -10.94 -7.39 33.82
CA ALA A 243 -12.11 -7.79 34.54
C ALA A 243 -13.09 -8.68 33.76
N LEU A 244 -13.06 -8.60 32.42
CA LEU A 244 -13.86 -9.41 31.50
C LEU A 244 -13.22 -10.76 31.16
N LYS A 245 -11.97 -11.00 31.58
CA LYS A 245 -11.21 -12.24 31.40
C LYS A 245 -11.17 -12.73 29.94
N PRO A 246 -10.74 -11.91 28.96
CA PRO A 246 -10.60 -12.35 27.59
C PRO A 246 -9.48 -13.40 27.45
N GLU A 247 -9.66 -14.37 26.57
CA GLU A 247 -8.60 -15.31 26.18
C GLU A 247 -7.69 -14.72 25.10
N MET A 248 -8.18 -13.72 24.37
CA MET A 248 -7.43 -13.04 23.30
C MET A 248 -7.81 -11.56 23.20
N ILE A 249 -6.83 -10.74 22.83
CA ILE A 249 -7.04 -9.37 22.37
C ILE A 249 -6.79 -9.35 20.84
N TYR A 250 -7.69 -8.68 20.11
CA TYR A 250 -7.49 -8.36 18.71
C TYR A 250 -7.29 -6.87 18.52
N PHE A 251 -6.18 -6.47 17.90
CA PHE A 251 -5.93 -5.07 17.53
C PHE A 251 -6.31 -4.85 16.07
N GLY A 252 -7.38 -4.14 15.79
CA GLY A 252 -7.75 -3.71 14.44
C GLY A 252 -7.17 -2.34 14.15
N GLY A 253 -6.00 -2.25 13.52
CA GLY A 253 -5.38 -0.96 13.25
C GLY A 253 -3.95 -1.07 12.74
N ILE A 254 -3.25 0.06 12.76
CA ILE A 254 -1.84 0.15 12.34
C ILE A 254 -0.93 0.46 13.53
N PHE A 255 0.31 0.00 13.43
CA PHE A 255 1.33 0.22 14.46
C PHE A 255 1.61 1.72 14.70
N ASP A 256 1.57 2.56 13.64
CA ASP A 256 1.76 4.01 13.75
C ASP A 256 0.77 4.70 14.69
N ASN A 257 -0.40 4.13 14.88
CA ASN A 257 -1.44 4.65 15.76
C ASN A 257 -1.21 4.26 17.24
N ASN A 258 0.04 4.39 17.68
CA ASN A 258 0.48 4.10 19.04
C ASN A 258 0.41 2.61 19.43
N GLY A 259 0.48 1.72 18.42
CA GLY A 259 0.44 0.27 18.62
C GLY A 259 1.54 -0.27 19.54
N GLY A 260 2.71 0.39 19.57
CA GLY A 260 3.81 0.01 20.44
C GLY A 260 3.48 0.17 21.93
N GLN A 261 2.96 1.33 22.33
CA GLN A 261 2.53 1.56 23.72
C GLN A 261 1.35 0.67 24.11
N LEU A 262 0.39 0.52 23.17
CA LEU A 262 -0.75 -0.38 23.37
C LEU A 262 -0.30 -1.82 23.65
N THR A 263 0.69 -2.32 22.91
CA THR A 263 1.26 -3.67 23.09
C THR A 263 1.96 -3.82 24.45
N LYS A 264 2.77 -2.84 24.85
CA LYS A 264 3.46 -2.81 26.16
C LYS A 264 2.46 -2.87 27.32
N ASP A 265 1.44 -2.03 27.28
CA ASP A 265 0.47 -1.95 28.37
C ASP A 265 -0.47 -3.16 28.41
N LYS A 266 -0.76 -3.78 27.24
CA LYS A 266 -1.43 -5.08 27.19
C LYS A 266 -0.63 -6.13 27.96
N VAL A 267 0.65 -6.28 27.70
CA VAL A 267 1.50 -7.26 28.37
C VAL A 267 1.64 -6.94 29.86
N LYS A 268 1.88 -5.68 30.21
CA LYS A 268 1.99 -5.20 31.59
C LYS A 268 0.79 -5.58 32.46
N VAL A 269 -0.43 -5.48 31.90
CA VAL A 269 -1.67 -5.67 32.68
C VAL A 269 -2.26 -7.07 32.54
N LEU A 270 -2.26 -7.64 31.31
CA LEU A 270 -2.90 -8.91 30.99
C LEU A 270 -1.92 -10.09 30.99
N GLY A 271 -0.63 -9.83 31.14
CA GLY A 271 0.42 -10.83 30.96
C GLY A 271 0.87 -10.97 29.52
N ASP A 272 1.87 -11.80 29.29
CA ASP A 272 2.44 -12.09 27.98
C ASP A 272 1.41 -12.69 26.99
N ASN A 273 1.84 -12.88 25.75
CA ASN A 273 0.94 -13.37 24.69
C ASN A 273 0.68 -14.88 24.75
N SER A 274 1.34 -15.60 25.67
CA SER A 274 0.98 -16.98 26.03
C SER A 274 -0.15 -17.04 27.04
N THR A 275 -0.24 -16.05 27.93
CA THR A 275 -1.27 -15.93 28.99
C THR A 275 -2.59 -15.41 28.40
N VAL A 276 -2.57 -14.24 27.76
CA VAL A 276 -3.68 -13.69 26.99
C VAL A 276 -3.17 -13.42 25.58
N LYS A 277 -3.68 -14.17 24.62
CA LYS A 277 -3.20 -14.09 23.23
C LYS A 277 -3.36 -12.70 22.65
N LEU A 278 -2.41 -12.28 21.85
CA LEU A 278 -2.51 -11.07 21.05
C LEU A 278 -2.56 -11.44 19.57
N MET A 279 -3.50 -10.87 18.85
CA MET A 279 -3.58 -10.97 17.39
C MET A 279 -3.75 -9.59 16.79
N ALA A 280 -3.04 -9.33 15.69
CA ALA A 280 -3.15 -8.08 14.94
C ALA A 280 -3.14 -8.35 13.43
N PRO A 281 -3.70 -7.43 12.60
CA PRO A 281 -3.73 -7.59 11.16
C PRO A 281 -2.44 -7.09 10.51
N ASP A 282 -2.43 -7.06 9.18
CA ASP A 282 -1.32 -6.62 8.34
C ASP A 282 -0.78 -5.23 8.69
N GLY A 283 -1.60 -4.35 9.27
CA GLY A 283 -1.18 -3.04 9.78
C GLY A 283 -0.13 -3.06 10.90
N PHE A 284 0.22 -4.24 11.41
CA PHE A 284 1.34 -4.47 12.34
C PHE A 284 2.52 -5.19 11.68
N THR A 285 2.45 -5.50 10.39
CA THR A 285 3.54 -6.16 9.65
C THR A 285 4.45 -5.15 8.97
N GLY A 286 5.73 -5.49 8.81
CA GLY A 286 6.71 -4.61 8.14
C GLY A 286 7.19 -3.43 8.98
N TYR A 287 7.04 -3.50 10.30
CA TYR A 287 7.54 -2.50 11.24
C TYR A 287 8.72 -3.05 12.05
N PRO A 288 9.97 -2.64 11.75
CA PRO A 288 11.12 -3.07 12.54
C PRO A 288 10.99 -2.73 14.03
N ALA A 289 10.36 -1.58 14.34
CA ALA A 289 10.11 -1.16 15.71
C ALA A 289 9.14 -2.10 16.45
N PHE A 290 8.13 -2.67 15.78
CA PHE A 290 7.25 -3.67 16.39
C PHE A 290 8.00 -4.97 16.65
N ASN A 291 8.76 -5.44 15.68
CA ASN A 291 9.54 -6.69 15.81
C ASN A 291 10.64 -6.62 16.89
N ALA A 292 11.08 -5.40 17.24
CA ALA A 292 12.09 -5.16 18.28
C ALA A 292 11.49 -5.07 19.70
N LEU A 293 10.14 -5.05 19.84
CA LEU A 293 9.49 -5.01 21.14
C LEU A 293 9.47 -6.40 21.78
N PRO A 294 10.04 -6.60 22.98
CA PRO A 294 9.91 -7.87 23.71
C PRO A 294 8.44 -8.27 23.93
N GLU A 295 7.58 -7.29 24.16
CA GLU A 295 6.14 -7.48 24.39
C GLU A 295 5.37 -7.93 23.13
N ALA A 296 6.00 -7.84 21.95
CA ALA A 296 5.40 -8.35 20.72
C ALA A 296 5.64 -9.86 20.52
N ASP A 297 6.53 -10.46 21.31
CA ASP A 297 6.78 -11.90 21.18
C ASP A 297 5.52 -12.73 21.38
N GLY A 298 5.33 -13.75 20.53
CA GLY A 298 4.11 -14.59 20.54
C GLY A 298 2.86 -13.92 19.96
N THR A 299 2.95 -12.73 19.36
CA THR A 299 1.83 -12.09 18.65
C THR A 299 1.51 -12.83 17.35
N TYR A 300 0.24 -13.13 17.12
CA TYR A 300 -0.25 -13.65 15.85
C TYR A 300 -0.53 -12.50 14.89
N LEU A 301 0.03 -12.56 13.69
CA LEU A 301 -0.17 -11.56 12.66
C LEU A 301 -0.87 -12.17 11.43
N SER A 302 -1.93 -11.53 10.94
CA SER A 302 -2.48 -11.85 9.63
C SER A 302 -1.89 -10.91 8.57
N PHE A 303 -1.89 -11.34 7.30
CA PHE A 303 -1.44 -10.54 6.19
C PHE A 303 -2.42 -10.61 5.03
N ALA A 304 -2.56 -9.51 4.29
CA ALA A 304 -3.52 -9.38 3.18
C ALA A 304 -2.99 -10.02 1.88
N GLY A 305 -2.38 -11.19 1.98
CA GLY A 305 -1.78 -11.94 0.88
C GLY A 305 -0.86 -13.03 1.41
N LEU A 306 0.16 -13.42 0.65
CA LEU A 306 1.23 -14.32 1.12
C LEU A 306 2.37 -13.48 1.70
N SER A 307 2.81 -13.82 2.91
CA SER A 307 4.05 -13.24 3.43
C SER A 307 5.24 -13.65 2.55
N THR A 308 6.33 -12.87 2.63
CA THR A 308 7.56 -13.16 1.88
C THR A 308 8.06 -14.59 2.15
N GLU A 309 8.01 -15.05 3.41
CA GLU A 309 8.42 -16.39 3.82
C GLU A 309 7.55 -17.48 3.18
N LEU A 310 6.23 -17.30 3.20
CA LEU A 310 5.29 -18.24 2.60
C LEU A 310 5.41 -18.26 1.07
N LEU A 311 5.64 -17.10 0.45
CA LEU A 311 5.84 -17.00 -0.98
C LEU A 311 7.10 -17.77 -1.41
N LEU A 312 8.21 -17.59 -0.70
CA LEU A 312 9.46 -18.30 -0.97
C LEU A 312 9.34 -19.80 -0.71
N LYS A 313 8.65 -20.19 0.38
CA LYS A 313 8.39 -21.59 0.70
C LYS A 313 7.56 -22.29 -0.39
N ASN A 314 6.52 -21.62 -0.87
CA ASN A 314 5.61 -22.21 -1.85
C ASN A 314 6.17 -22.19 -3.28
N ASN A 315 6.98 -21.19 -3.62
CA ASN A 315 7.56 -21.05 -4.96
C ASN A 315 8.98 -20.44 -4.92
N PRO A 316 10.00 -21.22 -4.50
CA PRO A 316 11.36 -20.71 -4.26
C PRO A 316 12.11 -20.28 -5.54
N THR A 317 11.60 -20.63 -6.71
CA THR A 317 12.18 -20.29 -8.04
C THR A 317 11.28 -19.39 -8.88
N GLY A 318 10.13 -19.00 -8.35
CA GLY A 318 9.13 -18.19 -9.02
C GLY A 318 9.54 -16.73 -9.24
N ALA A 319 8.63 -15.96 -9.83
CA ALA A 319 8.88 -14.54 -10.14
C ALA A 319 9.20 -13.73 -8.88
N GLY A 320 8.47 -13.94 -7.77
CA GLY A 320 8.71 -13.26 -6.50
C GLY A 320 10.09 -13.55 -5.92
N ALA A 321 10.54 -14.82 -5.94
CA ALA A 321 11.88 -15.17 -5.47
C ALA A 321 12.98 -14.53 -6.33
N LYS A 322 12.80 -14.51 -7.65
CA LYS A 322 13.72 -13.84 -8.58
C LYS A 322 13.77 -12.33 -8.33
N PHE A 323 12.61 -11.72 -8.07
CA PHE A 323 12.51 -10.29 -7.78
C PHE A 323 13.22 -9.94 -6.47
N LEU A 324 12.99 -10.70 -5.39
CA LEU A 324 13.69 -10.51 -4.12
C LEU A 324 15.21 -10.62 -4.26
N LYS A 325 15.69 -11.60 -5.02
CA LYS A 325 17.13 -11.74 -5.32
C LYS A 325 17.68 -10.52 -6.05
N ALA A 326 16.93 -10.01 -7.05
CA ALA A 326 17.32 -8.80 -7.78
C ALA A 326 17.27 -7.55 -6.89
N TYR A 327 16.27 -7.43 -6.01
CA TYR A 327 16.16 -6.35 -5.04
C TYR A 327 17.37 -6.33 -4.10
N LYS A 328 17.69 -7.47 -3.48
CA LYS A 328 18.84 -7.61 -2.60
C LYS A 328 20.16 -7.29 -3.30
N ALA A 329 20.31 -7.75 -4.55
CA ALA A 329 21.51 -7.47 -5.35
C ALA A 329 21.67 -5.97 -5.63
N LYS A 330 20.55 -5.24 -5.86
CA LYS A 330 20.59 -3.82 -6.18
C LYS A 330 20.74 -2.92 -4.93
N TYR A 331 20.09 -3.28 -3.83
CA TYR A 331 19.99 -2.40 -2.64
C TYR A 331 20.78 -2.91 -1.43
N GLY A 332 21.46 -4.06 -1.53
CA GLY A 332 22.30 -4.64 -0.48
C GLY A 332 21.54 -5.29 0.67
N LYS A 333 20.21 -5.22 0.69
CA LYS A 333 19.35 -5.78 1.73
C LYS A 333 18.02 -6.25 1.16
N ASP A 334 17.33 -7.11 1.87
CA ASP A 334 15.97 -7.51 1.55
C ASP A 334 14.99 -6.34 1.78
N PRO A 335 13.83 -6.30 1.08
CA PRO A 335 12.81 -5.29 1.36
C PRO A 335 12.22 -5.48 2.76
N VAL A 336 11.79 -4.39 3.37
CA VAL A 336 11.12 -4.42 4.67
C VAL A 336 9.63 -4.75 4.47
N GLY A 337 9.16 -5.80 5.15
CA GLY A 337 7.79 -6.30 5.02
C GLY A 337 7.53 -7.04 3.71
N SER A 338 6.26 -7.39 3.49
CA SER A 338 5.84 -8.16 2.30
C SER A 338 5.17 -7.30 1.21
N TYR A 339 4.75 -6.09 1.52
CA TYR A 339 4.11 -5.18 0.57
C TYR A 339 4.94 -4.83 -0.67
N PRO A 340 6.30 -4.74 -0.62
CA PRO A 340 7.11 -4.51 -1.81
C PRO A 340 7.00 -5.58 -2.90
N LEU A 341 6.39 -6.73 -2.59
CA LEU A 341 6.15 -7.82 -3.55
C LEU A 341 4.80 -7.69 -4.29
N TYR A 342 3.95 -6.79 -3.84
CA TYR A 342 2.63 -6.50 -4.35
C TYR A 342 2.60 -5.12 -5.00
#